data_32dc82349ed477c3473347f71c5da0c8
#
_entry.id   32dc82349ed477c3473347f71c5da0c8
#
_cell.length_a   1.000
_cell.length_b   1.000
_cell.length_c   1.000
_cell.angle_alpha   90.00
_cell.angle_beta   90.00
_cell.angle_gamma   90.00
#
_symmetry.space_group_name_H-M   'P 1'
#
loop_
_entity.id
_entity.type
_entity.pdbx_description
1 polymer ?
#
loop_
_entity_poly.entity_id
_entity_poly.type
_entity_poly.pdbx_seq_one_letter_code
_entity_poly.pdbx_strand_id
1 'polypeptide(L)'
;PVGAPKSEPGASLTTWHKTKWTDELPANYPHHTAKTSDAPDALKVYRKILSEQPDTSVVICTIGFFSNLRDLLQSGADEYSDLSGKELVAKKVKRLVSMAGLFPEGKEFNVYCDVPASKVVADEWPTEIVFSGFEIGNVILTGKKLVQMNVENSPVKDAYALCFTEGDPEGRMSWDHTAVLVAIKGYEPYFDVERGTFHVVDDEGTNNWVANPNGRDLRLIEKMPLRRSLP
;
A
#
# COMPACT_ATOMS: atom_id res chain seq x y z
N PRO A 1 4.33 -16.50 -0.53
CA PRO A 1 5.59 -16.18 -1.19
C PRO A 1 5.97 -14.71 -0.97
N VAL A 2 7.28 -14.40 -1.05
CA VAL A 2 7.83 -13.06 -0.95
C VAL A 2 8.54 -12.77 -2.25
N GLY A 3 8.37 -11.58 -2.82
CA GLY A 3 9.08 -11.10 -3.99
C GLY A 3 9.66 -9.72 -3.72
N ALA A 4 10.72 -9.35 -4.44
CA ALA A 4 11.31 -8.03 -4.36
C ALA A 4 11.34 -7.38 -5.75
N PRO A 5 11.19 -6.04 -5.84
CA PRO A 5 11.34 -5.34 -7.12
C PRO A 5 12.76 -5.54 -7.66
N LYS A 6 12.86 -5.75 -8.96
CA LYS A 6 14.14 -5.86 -9.68
C LYS A 6 14.37 -4.68 -10.62
N SER A 7 13.33 -3.89 -10.90
CA SER A 7 13.42 -2.67 -11.70
C SER A 7 13.66 -1.44 -10.82
N GLU A 8 14.33 -0.44 -11.41
CA GLU A 8 14.49 0.87 -10.78
C GLU A 8 13.25 1.77 -11.06
N PRO A 9 12.93 2.70 -10.17
CA PRO A 9 13.64 3.01 -8.93
C PRO A 9 13.28 2.08 -7.75
N GLY A 10 12.30 1.19 -7.90
CA GLY A 10 11.77 0.35 -6.81
C GLY A 10 12.83 -0.46 -6.07
N ALA A 11 13.86 -0.95 -6.76
CA ALA A 11 14.93 -1.74 -6.15
C ALA A 11 15.84 -0.94 -5.19
N SER A 12 15.92 0.39 -5.34
CA SER A 12 16.82 1.26 -4.57
C SER A 12 16.14 2.28 -3.66
N LEU A 13 14.83 2.46 -3.77
CA LEU A 13 14.08 3.52 -3.07
C LEU A 13 14.16 3.47 -1.53
N THR A 14 14.41 2.31 -0.95
CA THR A 14 14.43 2.12 0.50
C THR A 14 15.80 2.38 1.13
N THR A 15 16.83 2.66 0.37
CA THR A 15 18.20 2.75 0.88
C THR A 15 18.50 4.04 1.65
N TRP A 16 17.69 5.07 1.51
CA TRP A 16 17.89 6.38 2.13
C TRP A 16 17.20 6.56 3.47
N HIS A 17 16.22 5.72 3.80
CA HIS A 17 15.46 5.81 5.04
C HIS A 17 15.89 4.70 6.01
N LYS A 18 16.76 5.06 6.95
CA LYS A 18 17.21 4.15 8.00
C LYS A 18 16.39 4.38 9.26
N THR A 19 15.77 3.32 9.74
CA THR A 19 15.06 3.28 11.01
C THR A 19 15.60 2.13 11.84
N LYS A 20 15.55 2.24 13.15
CA LYS A 20 16.09 1.20 14.04
C LYS A 20 15.40 -0.15 13.83
N TRP A 21 14.10 -0.18 13.53
CA TRP A 21 13.40 -1.45 13.31
C TRP A 21 13.89 -2.20 12.08
N THR A 22 14.43 -1.54 11.06
CA THR A 22 15.00 -2.21 9.88
C THR A 22 16.30 -2.95 10.18
N ASP A 23 17.01 -2.56 11.21
CA ASP A 23 18.27 -3.17 11.63
C ASP A 23 18.04 -4.16 12.80
N GLU A 24 17.27 -3.75 13.81
CA GLU A 24 17.11 -4.50 15.04
C GLU A 24 16.15 -5.70 14.91
N LEU A 25 15.06 -5.58 14.13
CA LEU A 25 14.14 -6.71 13.97
C LEU A 25 14.78 -7.91 13.27
N PRO A 26 15.49 -7.74 12.12
CA PRO A 26 16.20 -8.86 11.51
C PRO A 26 17.30 -9.46 12.39
N ALA A 27 17.94 -8.65 13.23
CA ALA A 27 18.97 -9.15 14.15
C ALA A 27 18.39 -10.00 15.29
N ASN A 28 17.16 -9.72 15.73
CA ASN A 28 16.56 -10.33 16.90
C ASN A 28 15.52 -11.42 16.57
N TYR A 29 15.02 -11.49 15.34
CA TYR A 29 13.97 -12.41 14.95
C TYR A 29 14.39 -13.30 13.78
N PRO A 30 14.01 -14.60 13.79
CA PRO A 30 14.31 -15.49 12.66
C PRO A 30 13.59 -15.04 11.39
N HIS A 31 14.29 -15.13 10.26
CA HIS A 31 13.76 -14.80 8.96
C HIS A 31 14.35 -15.71 7.87
N HIS A 32 13.59 -15.96 6.80
CA HIS A 32 14.00 -16.87 5.74
C HIS A 32 14.73 -16.19 4.58
N THR A 33 14.55 -14.88 4.41
CA THR A 33 15.18 -14.10 3.33
C THR A 33 16.27 -13.23 3.93
N ALA A 34 17.51 -13.61 3.74
CA ALA A 34 18.66 -12.90 4.34
C ALA A 34 18.94 -11.56 3.66
N LYS A 35 18.69 -11.46 2.36
CA LYS A 35 18.91 -10.24 1.56
C LYS A 35 17.77 -10.05 0.57
N THR A 36 17.44 -8.81 0.24
CA THR A 36 16.46 -8.46 -0.80
C THR A 36 16.80 -9.10 -2.15
N SER A 37 18.11 -9.20 -2.47
CA SER A 37 18.59 -9.86 -3.69
C SER A 37 18.23 -11.34 -3.79
N ASP A 38 18.04 -12.02 -2.65
CA ASP A 38 17.74 -13.45 -2.59
C ASP A 38 16.25 -13.73 -2.82
N ALA A 39 15.39 -12.70 -2.69
CA ALA A 39 13.99 -12.82 -3.00
C ALA A 39 13.76 -12.96 -4.52
N PRO A 40 12.81 -13.77 -4.97
CA PRO A 40 12.40 -13.82 -6.37
C PRO A 40 11.89 -12.46 -6.84
N ASP A 41 11.84 -12.28 -8.15
CA ASP A 41 11.27 -11.09 -8.77
C ASP A 41 9.79 -10.93 -8.39
N ALA A 42 9.43 -9.77 -7.85
CA ALA A 42 8.05 -9.46 -7.45
C ALA A 42 7.07 -9.56 -8.63
N LEU A 43 7.48 -9.17 -9.84
CA LEU A 43 6.68 -9.28 -11.04
C LEU A 43 6.28 -10.76 -11.32
N LYS A 44 7.25 -11.66 -11.25
CA LYS A 44 7.00 -13.10 -11.46
C LYS A 44 6.10 -13.67 -10.37
N VAL A 45 6.27 -13.24 -9.12
CA VAL A 45 5.40 -13.64 -8.00
C VAL A 45 3.97 -13.17 -8.24
N TYR A 46 3.75 -11.91 -8.63
CA TYR A 46 2.43 -11.38 -8.97
C TYR A 46 1.77 -12.17 -10.09
N ARG A 47 2.45 -12.35 -11.21
CA ARG A 47 1.90 -13.04 -12.38
C ARG A 47 1.53 -14.50 -12.07
N LYS A 48 2.41 -15.22 -11.38
CA LYS A 48 2.14 -16.60 -10.95
C LYS A 48 0.89 -16.67 -10.06
N ILE A 49 0.84 -15.86 -9.00
CA ILE A 49 -0.28 -15.90 -8.05
C ILE A 49 -1.58 -15.53 -8.75
N LEU A 50 -1.60 -14.46 -9.54
CA LEU A 50 -2.80 -14.01 -10.24
C LEU A 50 -3.31 -15.07 -11.22
N SER A 51 -2.42 -15.73 -11.97
CA SER A 51 -2.81 -16.77 -12.93
C SER A 51 -3.56 -17.95 -12.28
N GLU A 52 -3.19 -18.29 -11.06
CA GLU A 52 -3.74 -19.41 -10.28
C GLU A 52 -5.08 -19.09 -9.59
N GLN A 53 -5.50 -17.80 -9.54
CA GLN A 53 -6.73 -17.41 -8.84
C GLN A 53 -7.97 -17.44 -9.75
N PRO A 54 -9.17 -17.62 -9.19
CA PRO A 54 -10.42 -17.41 -9.92
C PRO A 54 -10.53 -15.98 -10.46
N ASP A 55 -11.28 -15.79 -11.53
CA ASP A 55 -11.50 -14.46 -12.11
C ASP A 55 -12.22 -13.54 -11.12
N THR A 56 -11.82 -12.26 -11.10
CA THR A 56 -12.42 -11.21 -10.28
C THR A 56 -12.43 -11.52 -8.76
N SER A 57 -11.48 -12.34 -8.28
CA SER A 57 -11.44 -12.78 -6.88
C SER A 57 -10.40 -12.10 -6.02
N VAL A 58 -9.37 -11.50 -6.64
CA VAL A 58 -8.22 -10.96 -5.91
C VAL A 58 -8.45 -9.50 -5.53
N VAL A 59 -8.18 -9.18 -4.27
CA VAL A 59 -7.99 -7.80 -3.80
C VAL A 59 -6.50 -7.59 -3.59
N ILE A 60 -5.92 -6.63 -4.30
CA ILE A 60 -4.54 -6.20 -4.06
C ILE A 60 -4.58 -5.05 -3.05
N CYS A 61 -3.71 -5.09 -2.05
CA CYS A 61 -3.51 -3.98 -1.12
C CYS A 61 -2.07 -3.47 -1.25
N THR A 62 -1.89 -2.18 -1.53
CA THR A 62 -0.58 -1.54 -1.58
C THR A 62 -0.42 -0.55 -0.44
N ILE A 63 0.73 -0.63 0.22
CA ILE A 63 1.13 0.20 1.36
C ILE A 63 2.55 0.77 1.16
N GLY A 64 2.91 1.01 -0.08
CA GLY A 64 4.20 1.51 -0.53
C GLY A 64 4.10 2.00 -1.97
N PHE A 65 5.24 2.10 -2.65
CA PHE A 65 5.33 2.65 -4.00
C PHE A 65 4.66 1.77 -5.05
N PHE A 66 4.28 2.39 -6.17
CA PHE A 66 3.58 1.69 -7.26
C PHE A 66 4.51 0.97 -8.26
N SER A 67 5.82 0.94 -8.03
CA SER A 67 6.80 0.33 -8.94
C SER A 67 6.42 -1.09 -9.36
N ASN A 68 6.06 -1.96 -8.41
CA ASN A 68 5.66 -3.33 -8.71
C ASN A 68 4.38 -3.42 -9.56
N LEU A 69 3.43 -2.51 -9.36
CA LEU A 69 2.19 -2.49 -10.12
C LEU A 69 2.41 -1.94 -11.54
N ARG A 70 3.28 -0.94 -11.71
CA ARG A 70 3.71 -0.49 -13.05
C ARG A 70 4.33 -1.65 -13.82
N ASP A 71 5.27 -2.36 -13.21
CA ASP A 71 5.95 -3.48 -13.85
C ASP A 71 4.96 -4.59 -14.23
N LEU A 72 3.99 -4.85 -13.35
CA LEU A 72 2.91 -5.80 -13.64
C LEU A 72 2.07 -5.35 -14.84
N LEU A 73 1.59 -4.11 -14.86
CA LEU A 73 0.75 -3.59 -15.95
C LEU A 73 1.46 -3.60 -17.30
N GLN A 74 2.77 -3.30 -17.31
CA GLN A 74 3.59 -3.22 -18.52
C GLN A 74 4.16 -4.56 -18.97
N SER A 75 3.95 -5.65 -18.20
CA SER A 75 4.46 -6.97 -18.54
C SER A 75 3.72 -7.60 -19.71
N GLY A 76 4.46 -8.33 -20.54
CA GLY A 76 3.90 -9.19 -21.60
C GLY A 76 3.46 -10.56 -21.06
N ALA A 77 3.08 -11.45 -21.98
CA ALA A 77 2.86 -12.87 -21.70
C ALA A 77 4.15 -13.55 -21.19
N ASP A 78 4.01 -14.56 -20.36
CA ASP A 78 5.13 -15.34 -19.82
C ASP A 78 4.71 -16.80 -19.52
N GLU A 79 5.59 -17.54 -18.83
CA GLU A 79 5.36 -18.94 -18.45
C GLU A 79 4.14 -19.16 -17.54
N TYR A 80 3.58 -18.14 -16.92
CA TYR A 80 2.42 -18.24 -16.03
C TYR A 80 1.09 -17.89 -16.72
N SER A 81 1.14 -17.04 -17.78
CA SER A 81 -0.07 -16.58 -18.46
C SER A 81 0.23 -16.02 -19.84
N ASP A 82 -0.58 -16.41 -20.83
CA ASP A 82 -0.57 -15.82 -22.18
C ASP A 82 -1.13 -14.38 -22.24
N LEU A 83 -1.74 -13.89 -21.14
CA LEU A 83 -2.26 -12.55 -21.04
C LEU A 83 -1.13 -11.56 -20.73
N SER A 84 -1.22 -10.35 -21.28
CA SER A 84 -0.44 -9.21 -20.79
C SER A 84 -0.77 -8.95 -19.30
N GLY A 85 0.12 -8.25 -18.58
CA GLY A 85 -0.13 -7.94 -17.17
C GLY A 85 -1.41 -7.14 -16.95
N LYS A 86 -1.70 -6.17 -17.83
CA LYS A 86 -2.94 -5.37 -17.77
C LYS A 86 -4.19 -6.24 -17.97
N GLU A 87 -4.18 -7.16 -18.92
CA GLU A 87 -5.28 -8.10 -19.16
C GLU A 87 -5.43 -9.09 -18.00
N LEU A 88 -4.30 -9.57 -17.44
CA LEU A 88 -4.31 -10.46 -16.28
C LEU A 88 -4.91 -9.77 -15.05
N VAL A 89 -4.53 -8.51 -14.79
CA VAL A 89 -5.13 -7.69 -13.72
C VAL A 89 -6.62 -7.49 -13.98
N ALA A 90 -7.02 -7.07 -15.18
CA ALA A 90 -8.43 -6.86 -15.53
C ALA A 90 -9.28 -8.11 -15.32
N LYS A 91 -8.70 -9.29 -15.57
CA LYS A 91 -9.40 -10.57 -15.42
C LYS A 91 -9.47 -11.06 -13.98
N LYS A 92 -8.39 -10.92 -13.21
CA LYS A 92 -8.23 -11.57 -11.90
C LYS A 92 -8.52 -10.66 -10.71
N VAL A 93 -8.24 -9.35 -10.86
CA VAL A 93 -8.31 -8.41 -9.75
C VAL A 93 -9.68 -7.77 -9.67
N LYS A 94 -10.33 -7.94 -8.51
CA LYS A 94 -11.61 -7.31 -8.19
C LYS A 94 -11.44 -5.82 -7.94
N ARG A 95 -10.42 -5.45 -7.17
CA ARG A 95 -10.07 -4.06 -6.83
C ARG A 95 -8.65 -3.95 -6.30
N LEU A 96 -8.11 -2.76 -6.40
CA LEU A 96 -6.92 -2.32 -5.70
C LEU A 96 -7.35 -1.46 -4.49
N VAL A 97 -6.78 -1.70 -3.32
CA VAL A 97 -6.87 -0.79 -2.18
C VAL A 97 -5.47 -0.24 -1.91
N SER A 98 -5.31 1.07 -1.92
CA SER A 98 -4.00 1.70 -1.86
C SER A 98 -3.92 2.75 -0.76
N MET A 99 -2.90 2.64 0.09
CA MET A 99 -2.44 3.78 0.89
C MET A 99 -1.61 4.67 -0.04
N ALA A 100 -2.25 5.69 -0.59
CA ALA A 100 -1.61 6.65 -1.49
C ALA A 100 -2.46 7.92 -1.64
N GLY A 101 -1.79 9.03 -1.89
CA GLY A 101 -2.41 10.32 -2.15
C GLY A 101 -2.71 11.13 -0.89
N LEU A 102 -2.80 12.43 -1.07
CA LEU A 102 -3.28 13.40 -0.10
C LEU A 102 -4.47 14.14 -0.74
N PHE A 103 -5.65 14.06 -0.11
CA PHE A 103 -6.89 14.51 -0.73
C PHE A 103 -7.43 15.78 -0.11
N PRO A 104 -8.06 16.69 -0.93
CA PRO A 104 -8.34 16.52 -2.36
C PRO A 104 -7.16 16.81 -3.28
N GLU A 105 -6.08 17.41 -2.81
CA GLU A 105 -4.86 17.75 -3.56
C GLU A 105 -3.65 17.79 -2.63
N GLY A 106 -2.49 17.29 -3.10
CA GLY A 106 -1.25 17.38 -2.35
C GLY A 106 -0.16 16.44 -2.83
N LYS A 107 0.89 16.32 -2.01
CA LYS A 107 2.00 15.39 -2.24
C LYS A 107 2.02 14.36 -1.13
N GLU A 108 1.91 13.09 -1.48
CA GLU A 108 1.97 11.98 -0.55
C GLU A 108 3.16 11.08 -0.91
N PHE A 109 3.82 10.56 0.12
CA PHE A 109 5.09 9.85 0.05
C PHE A 109 5.11 8.70 -0.97
N ASN A 110 4.13 7.82 -0.93
CA ASN A 110 4.08 6.66 -1.83
C ASN A 110 3.89 7.06 -3.29
N VAL A 111 3.27 8.23 -3.53
CA VAL A 111 3.07 8.78 -4.88
C VAL A 111 4.35 9.44 -5.39
N TYR A 112 4.97 10.32 -4.59
CA TYR A 112 6.12 11.08 -5.11
C TYR A 112 7.43 10.32 -5.13
N CYS A 113 7.56 9.21 -4.41
CA CYS A 113 8.79 8.40 -4.45
C CYS A 113 9.00 7.67 -5.78
N ASP A 114 7.92 7.36 -6.51
CA ASP A 114 8.01 6.81 -7.88
C ASP A 114 6.90 7.42 -8.74
N VAL A 115 7.10 8.68 -9.15
CA VAL A 115 6.12 9.44 -9.94
C VAL A 115 5.77 8.75 -11.27
N PRO A 116 6.74 8.23 -12.05
CA PRO A 116 6.41 7.50 -13.28
C PRO A 116 5.49 6.29 -13.03
N ALA A 117 5.75 5.49 -11.99
CA ALA A 117 4.89 4.36 -11.65
C ALA A 117 3.52 4.82 -11.17
N SER A 118 3.47 5.89 -10.38
CA SER A 118 2.21 6.46 -9.89
C SER A 118 1.32 6.96 -11.02
N LYS A 119 1.89 7.62 -12.04
CA LYS A 119 1.18 8.02 -13.27
C LYS A 119 0.64 6.82 -14.03
N VAL A 120 1.46 5.80 -14.26
CA VAL A 120 1.02 4.58 -14.97
C VAL A 120 -0.14 3.91 -14.24
N VAL A 121 -0.07 3.74 -12.92
CA VAL A 121 -1.15 3.11 -12.15
C VAL A 121 -2.39 3.99 -12.13
N ALA A 122 -2.27 5.30 -11.94
CA ALA A 122 -3.39 6.22 -11.96
C ALA A 122 -4.15 6.16 -13.30
N ASP A 123 -3.42 6.15 -14.42
CA ASP A 123 -4.01 6.25 -15.75
C ASP A 123 -4.46 4.89 -16.31
N GLU A 124 -3.74 3.81 -15.99
CA GLU A 124 -3.88 2.55 -16.71
C GLU A 124 -4.45 1.39 -15.90
N TRP A 125 -4.59 1.53 -14.58
CA TRP A 125 -5.16 0.44 -13.78
C TRP A 125 -6.58 0.08 -14.23
N PRO A 126 -6.87 -1.18 -14.59
CA PRO A 126 -8.11 -1.50 -15.30
C PRO A 126 -9.33 -1.72 -14.40
N THR A 127 -9.15 -1.85 -13.08
CA THR A 127 -10.24 -2.11 -12.13
C THR A 127 -10.40 -0.97 -11.13
N GLU A 128 -11.40 -1.02 -10.26
CA GLU A 128 -11.62 -0.02 -9.21
C GLU A 128 -10.41 0.13 -8.30
N ILE A 129 -10.02 1.37 -8.00
CA ILE A 129 -9.04 1.69 -6.96
C ILE A 129 -9.74 2.36 -5.80
N VAL A 130 -9.49 1.90 -4.57
CA VAL A 130 -9.92 2.54 -3.33
C VAL A 130 -8.70 3.16 -2.67
N PHE A 131 -8.64 4.47 -2.61
CA PHE A 131 -7.55 5.20 -1.96
C PHE A 131 -7.84 5.45 -0.49
N SER A 132 -6.94 4.99 0.39
CA SER A 132 -6.82 5.45 1.76
C SER A 132 -5.78 6.56 1.79
N GLY A 133 -6.22 7.81 1.78
CA GLY A 133 -5.33 8.96 1.71
C GLY A 133 -4.53 9.18 3.00
N PHE A 134 -3.50 10.03 2.90
CA PHE A 134 -2.66 10.43 4.02
C PHE A 134 -3.48 10.92 5.22
N GLU A 135 -4.50 11.76 4.97
CA GLU A 135 -5.35 12.36 6.00
C GLU A 135 -6.12 11.34 6.83
N ILE A 136 -6.47 10.18 6.25
CA ILE A 136 -7.23 9.12 6.93
C ILE A 136 -6.41 8.49 8.06
N GLY A 137 -5.22 7.99 7.73
CA GLY A 137 -4.37 7.31 8.71
C GLY A 137 -3.65 8.24 9.67
N ASN A 138 -3.45 9.50 9.27
CA ASN A 138 -2.71 10.49 10.05
C ASN A 138 -3.34 10.80 11.42
N VAL A 139 -4.64 10.67 11.56
CA VAL A 139 -5.38 10.96 12.81
C VAL A 139 -5.68 9.71 13.66
N ILE A 140 -5.36 8.52 13.15
CA ILE A 140 -5.60 7.25 13.83
C ILE A 140 -4.28 6.73 14.38
N LEU A 141 -4.10 6.79 15.71
CA LEU A 141 -2.87 6.35 16.36
C LEU A 141 -3.01 4.92 16.88
N THR A 142 -2.00 4.09 16.64
CA THR A 142 -1.94 2.68 17.07
C THR A 142 -0.63 2.35 17.78
N GLY A 143 -0.57 1.14 18.37
CA GLY A 143 0.62 0.57 18.97
C GLY A 143 0.75 0.78 20.48
N LYS A 144 0.22 1.87 21.07
CA LYS A 144 0.40 2.21 22.48
C LYS A 144 -0.07 1.08 23.42
N LYS A 145 -1.26 0.56 23.19
CA LYS A 145 -1.78 -0.58 23.98
C LYS A 145 -0.92 -1.83 23.81
N LEU A 146 -0.47 -2.14 22.59
CA LEU A 146 0.36 -3.31 22.30
C LEU A 146 1.70 -3.25 23.03
N VAL A 147 2.36 -2.09 23.05
CA VAL A 147 3.63 -1.90 23.76
C VAL A 147 3.47 -2.12 25.29
N GLN A 148 2.31 -1.76 25.83
CA GLN A 148 1.98 -1.94 27.26
C GLN A 148 1.57 -3.36 27.63
N MET A 149 1.22 -4.21 26.65
CA MET A 149 0.83 -5.60 26.92
C MET A 149 2.03 -6.46 27.29
N ASN A 150 1.79 -7.42 28.18
CA ASN A 150 2.78 -8.47 28.49
C ASN A 150 2.76 -9.55 27.40
N VAL A 151 3.33 -9.21 26.23
CA VAL A 151 3.52 -10.11 25.10
C VAL A 151 5.01 -10.24 24.85
N GLU A 152 5.50 -11.47 24.85
CA GLU A 152 6.90 -11.80 24.56
C GLU A 152 7.09 -12.23 23.11
N ASN A 153 8.31 -12.13 22.61
CA ASN A 153 8.71 -12.55 21.26
C ASN A 153 7.80 -12.01 20.13
N SER A 154 7.46 -10.73 20.23
CA SER A 154 6.59 -10.07 19.24
C SER A 154 7.35 -9.01 18.45
N PRO A 155 7.75 -9.28 17.19
CA PRO A 155 8.41 -8.30 16.35
C PRO A 155 7.53 -7.06 16.09
N VAL A 156 6.21 -7.24 16.11
CA VAL A 156 5.27 -6.11 15.96
C VAL A 156 5.31 -5.19 17.17
N LYS A 157 5.31 -5.76 18.40
CA LYS A 157 5.43 -4.96 19.62
C LYS A 157 6.75 -4.21 19.66
N ASP A 158 7.85 -4.87 19.31
CA ASP A 158 9.18 -4.28 19.35
C ASP A 158 9.34 -3.19 18.29
N ALA A 159 8.75 -3.37 17.08
CA ALA A 159 8.70 -2.32 16.07
C ALA A 159 8.02 -1.06 16.62
N TYR A 160 6.85 -1.19 17.27
CA TYR A 160 6.18 -0.06 17.89
C TYR A 160 6.97 0.56 19.03
N ALA A 161 7.61 -0.24 19.88
CA ALA A 161 8.45 0.27 20.95
C ALA A 161 9.61 1.12 20.40
N LEU A 162 10.24 0.70 19.31
CA LEU A 162 11.27 1.46 18.63
C LEU A 162 10.72 2.76 18.04
N CYS A 163 9.58 2.72 17.35
CA CYS A 163 8.92 3.92 16.83
C CYS A 163 8.68 4.97 17.93
N PHE A 164 8.25 4.53 19.13
CA PHE A 164 7.96 5.44 20.23
C PHE A 164 9.22 6.13 20.76
N THR A 165 10.36 5.47 20.69
CA THR A 165 11.65 6.09 21.04
C THR A 165 12.17 7.04 19.97
N GLU A 166 11.72 6.91 18.72
CA GLU A 166 12.17 7.71 17.58
C GLU A 166 11.33 8.96 17.29
N GLY A 167 10.16 9.12 17.92
CA GLY A 167 9.37 10.35 17.76
C GLY A 167 7.86 10.24 17.86
N ASP A 168 7.30 9.04 18.03
CA ASP A 168 5.85 8.82 18.06
C ASP A 168 5.35 8.33 19.44
N PRO A 169 5.59 9.04 20.56
CA PRO A 169 5.36 8.52 21.91
C PRO A 169 3.88 8.24 22.24
N GLU A 170 2.96 8.85 21.53
CA GLU A 170 1.52 8.66 21.74
C GLU A 170 0.90 7.57 20.84
N GLY A 171 1.66 7.05 19.90
CA GLY A 171 1.25 6.03 18.95
C GLY A 171 1.65 6.39 17.54
N ARG A 172 1.84 5.39 16.70
CA ARG A 172 2.18 5.56 15.28
C ARG A 172 0.92 5.77 14.47
N MET A 173 0.94 6.70 13.53
CA MET A 173 -0.12 6.91 12.56
C MET A 173 -0.38 5.63 11.75
N SER A 174 -1.64 5.36 11.46
CA SER A 174 -2.11 4.07 10.93
C SER A 174 -2.42 4.11 9.44
N TRP A 175 -1.60 4.78 8.66
CA TRP A 175 -1.80 4.93 7.21
C TRP A 175 -2.01 3.59 6.51
N ASP A 176 -1.10 2.65 6.71
CA ASP A 176 -1.12 1.33 6.07
C ASP A 176 -2.25 0.45 6.61
N HIS A 177 -2.48 0.52 7.92
CA HIS A 177 -3.51 -0.28 8.59
C HIS A 177 -4.91 0.03 8.06
N THR A 178 -5.21 1.28 7.70
CA THR A 178 -6.51 1.66 7.15
C THR A 178 -6.74 1.05 5.78
N ALA A 179 -5.74 1.03 4.92
CA ALA A 179 -5.81 0.35 3.63
C ALA A 179 -5.99 -1.17 3.78
N VAL A 180 -5.22 -1.80 4.68
CA VAL A 180 -5.35 -3.24 4.97
C VAL A 180 -6.73 -3.58 5.54
N LEU A 181 -7.25 -2.76 6.46
CA LEU A 181 -8.59 -2.94 7.01
C LEU A 181 -9.65 -2.94 5.90
N VAL A 182 -9.58 -1.96 5.01
CA VAL A 182 -10.53 -1.83 3.90
C VAL A 182 -10.37 -2.96 2.88
N ALA A 183 -9.15 -3.40 2.60
CA ALA A 183 -8.91 -4.52 1.70
C ALA A 183 -9.56 -5.83 2.20
N ILE A 184 -9.56 -6.06 3.51
CA ILE A 184 -10.06 -7.29 4.13
C ILE A 184 -11.55 -7.21 4.48
N LYS A 185 -12.00 -6.06 5.03
CA LYS A 185 -13.35 -5.89 5.60
C LYS A 185 -14.29 -5.05 4.75
N GLY A 186 -13.78 -4.35 3.73
CA GLY A 186 -14.50 -3.29 3.06
C GLY A 186 -14.43 -1.97 3.84
N TYR A 187 -14.90 -0.90 3.24
CA TYR A 187 -14.88 0.41 3.89
C TYR A 187 -16.02 0.62 4.88
N GLU A 188 -17.17 -0.04 4.68
CA GLU A 188 -18.27 0.01 5.65
C GLU A 188 -18.00 -0.96 6.83
N PRO A 189 -18.35 -0.59 8.07
CA PRO A 189 -18.94 0.66 8.53
C PRO A 189 -17.94 1.76 8.89
N TYR A 190 -16.66 1.59 8.56
CA TYR A 190 -15.53 2.39 9.07
C TYR A 190 -15.41 3.76 8.42
N PHE A 191 -15.62 3.82 7.10
CA PHE A 191 -15.42 5.02 6.29
C PHE A 191 -16.61 5.26 5.36
N ASP A 192 -16.85 6.52 5.02
CA ASP A 192 -17.60 6.90 3.85
C ASP A 192 -16.66 6.92 2.63
N VAL A 193 -17.23 7.04 1.44
CA VAL A 193 -16.43 7.10 0.21
C VAL A 193 -16.97 8.19 -0.72
N GLU A 194 -16.07 8.79 -1.48
CA GLU A 194 -16.41 9.62 -2.62
C GLU A 194 -15.89 8.98 -3.91
N ARG A 195 -16.72 8.96 -4.95
CA ARG A 195 -16.34 8.45 -6.26
C ARG A 195 -15.76 9.55 -7.14
N GLY A 196 -14.71 9.25 -7.87
CA GLY A 196 -14.03 10.22 -8.70
C GLY A 196 -12.90 9.63 -9.53
N THR A 197 -11.93 10.47 -9.85
CA THR A 197 -10.72 10.11 -10.57
C THR A 197 -9.50 10.71 -9.88
N PHE A 198 -8.52 9.87 -9.64
CA PHE A 198 -7.21 10.24 -9.12
C PHE A 198 -6.27 10.60 -10.26
N HIS A 199 -5.55 11.70 -10.15
CA HIS A 199 -4.56 12.16 -11.13
C HIS A 199 -3.24 12.50 -10.45
N VAL A 200 -2.13 12.19 -11.11
CA VAL A 200 -0.80 12.70 -10.78
C VAL A 200 -0.46 13.80 -11.78
N VAL A 201 -0.46 15.06 -11.34
CA VAL A 201 -0.55 16.22 -12.23
C VAL A 201 0.78 16.82 -12.65
N ASP A 202 1.87 16.46 -11.97
CA ASP A 202 3.22 16.97 -12.30
C ASP A 202 4.31 15.89 -12.15
N ASP A 203 5.56 16.28 -12.40
CA ASP A 203 6.71 15.39 -12.26
C ASP A 203 7.30 15.37 -10.83
N GLU A 204 6.69 16.13 -9.93
CA GLU A 204 7.02 16.16 -8.51
C GLU A 204 6.11 15.26 -7.67
N GLY A 205 5.10 14.63 -8.29
CA GLY A 205 4.18 13.72 -7.63
C GLY A 205 3.03 14.41 -6.90
N THR A 206 2.68 15.63 -7.30
CA THR A 206 1.44 16.24 -6.83
C THR A 206 0.26 15.47 -7.39
N ASN A 207 -0.65 15.06 -6.52
CA ASN A 207 -1.91 14.46 -6.92
C ASN A 207 -3.08 15.43 -6.76
N ASN A 208 -4.12 15.24 -7.56
CA ASN A 208 -5.43 15.83 -7.30
C ASN A 208 -6.56 14.82 -7.48
N TRP A 209 -7.71 15.17 -6.94
CA TRP A 209 -8.93 14.41 -7.02
C TRP A 209 -10.01 15.19 -7.76
N VAL A 210 -10.59 14.57 -8.77
CA VAL A 210 -11.76 15.12 -9.49
C VAL A 210 -12.98 14.29 -9.12
N ALA A 211 -13.89 14.85 -8.33
CA ALA A 211 -15.14 14.20 -7.97
C ALA A 211 -15.98 13.95 -9.24
N ASN A 212 -16.35 12.69 -9.46
CA ASN A 212 -17.09 12.25 -10.64
C ASN A 212 -17.92 10.99 -10.28
N PRO A 213 -19.25 11.05 -10.27
CA PRO A 213 -20.09 9.89 -9.92
C PRO A 213 -19.91 8.69 -10.88
N ASN A 214 -19.34 8.91 -12.05
CA ASN A 214 -19.01 7.86 -13.04
C ASN A 214 -17.53 7.54 -13.08
N GLY A 215 -16.71 8.09 -12.15
CA GLY A 215 -15.29 7.81 -12.06
C GLY A 215 -15.01 6.36 -11.69
N ARG A 216 -13.82 5.88 -12.02
CA ARG A 216 -13.38 4.52 -11.68
C ARG A 216 -13.07 4.39 -10.20
N ASP A 217 -12.51 5.45 -9.60
CA ASP A 217 -11.85 5.39 -8.31
C ASP A 217 -12.78 5.80 -7.17
N LEU A 218 -12.43 5.34 -5.96
CA LEU A 218 -13.01 5.76 -4.69
C LEU A 218 -11.90 6.32 -3.80
N ARG A 219 -12.19 7.41 -3.07
CA ARG A 219 -11.37 7.80 -1.93
C ARG A 219 -12.15 7.61 -0.63
N LEU A 220 -11.46 7.23 0.42
CA LEU A 220 -12.05 7.17 1.75
C LEU A 220 -12.30 8.58 2.29
N ILE A 221 -13.38 8.72 3.04
CA ILE A 221 -13.74 9.91 3.80
C ILE A 221 -13.95 9.48 5.23
N GLU A 222 -13.40 10.23 6.17
CA GLU A 222 -13.63 9.99 7.60
C GLU A 222 -15.12 10.14 7.93
N LYS A 223 -15.71 9.10 8.52
CA LYS A 223 -17.08 9.21 9.08
C LYS A 223 -17.06 10.12 10.28
N MET A 224 -17.76 11.22 10.20
CA MET A 224 -17.98 12.05 11.38
C MET A 224 -19.02 11.42 12.33
N PRO A 225 -18.75 11.33 13.64
CA PRO A 225 -17.46 11.54 14.28
C PRO A 225 -16.85 10.23 14.79
N LEU A 226 -15.73 9.78 14.27
CA LEU A 226 -14.81 8.97 15.05
C LEU A 226 -14.12 9.86 16.10
N ARG A 227 -14.91 10.74 16.72
CA ARG A 227 -14.45 11.52 17.85
C ARG A 227 -14.25 10.59 19.03
N ARG A 228 -12.98 10.23 19.28
CA ARG A 228 -12.42 10.06 20.62
C ARG A 228 -13.38 9.41 21.62
N SER A 229 -13.44 8.10 21.64
CA SER A 229 -13.61 7.31 22.86
C SER A 229 -13.49 5.83 22.54
N LEU A 230 -12.27 5.36 22.41
CA LEU A 230 -11.99 4.00 22.81
C LEU A 230 -11.39 4.11 24.22
N PRO A 231 -12.06 3.56 25.21
CA PRO A 231 -11.59 3.57 26.60
C PRO A 231 -10.24 2.86 26.73
#